data_6f61a77a704f6ae26663c280aa2e21f8
#
_entry.id   6f61a77a704f6ae26663c280aa2e21f8
#
_cell.length_a   1.000
_cell.length_b   1.000
_cell.length_c   1.000
_cell.angle_alpha   90.00
_cell.angle_beta   90.00
_cell.angle_gamma   90.00
#
_symmetry.space_group_name_H-M   'P 1'
#
loop_
_entity.id
_entity.type
_entity.pdbx_description
1 polymer ?
#
loop_
_entity_poly.entity_id
_entity_poly.type
_entity_poly.pdbx_seq_one_letter_code
_entity_poly.pdbx_strand_id
1 'polypeptide(L)'
;NSANWNRTDGNIYFQVTDEDCERIYRYIVKTASYERLPLEEDVVKNFSLAADAPQVAAYVGGGNYSSGVAYMYDNKKSQSTLFANPMADVYKAIELGEMSEWNFTAADGTLIKGMICLPPSFDSSRKYPLIVYYYGGTTPTTRGITSPYCAQLFASRDYVVYVIQPSGAIGFGQEFSARHVNAWGDWTADEIIEGTMKFCAAHPFVDAKRIGCIGASYGGFMTQYLQTKTDIFAAAVSHAGISNVTSYWGEGYWGYSYNAIAAAGSYPWNNPDLFVKHGSLFNADKI
;
A
#
# COMPACT_ATOMS: atom_id res chain seq x y z
N ASN A 1 0.53 -0.73 -16.23
CA ASN A 1 -0.76 -1.40 -16.30
C ASN A 1 -1.07 -1.67 -17.77
N SER A 2 -1.28 -2.92 -18.15
CA SER A 2 -1.58 -3.32 -19.52
C SER A 2 -3.10 -3.40 -19.69
N ALA A 3 -3.63 -2.76 -20.72
CA ALA A 3 -4.99 -2.98 -21.19
C ALA A 3 -4.96 -3.96 -22.38
N ASN A 4 -5.80 -4.97 -22.33
CA ASN A 4 -5.90 -5.99 -23.36
C ASN A 4 -7.27 -5.94 -24.03
N TRP A 5 -7.32 -5.56 -25.31
CA TRP A 5 -8.53 -5.61 -26.08
C TRP A 5 -8.73 -7.04 -26.62
N ASN A 6 -9.80 -7.70 -26.16
CA ASN A 6 -10.20 -8.98 -26.70
C ASN A 6 -11.05 -8.77 -27.96
N ARG A 7 -10.50 -9.10 -29.13
CA ARG A 7 -11.17 -8.91 -30.42
C ARG A 7 -12.39 -9.82 -30.62
N THR A 8 -12.49 -10.90 -29.86
CA THR A 8 -13.57 -11.89 -30.04
C THR A 8 -14.84 -11.51 -29.27
N ASP A 9 -14.73 -10.94 -28.07
CA ASP A 9 -15.88 -10.45 -27.29
C ASP A 9 -16.06 -8.92 -27.37
N GLY A 10 -15.07 -8.22 -27.96
CA GLY A 10 -15.08 -6.78 -28.16
C GLY A 10 -14.82 -5.95 -26.90
N ASN A 11 -14.46 -6.58 -25.77
CA ASN A 11 -14.26 -5.91 -24.49
C ASN A 11 -12.77 -5.63 -24.21
N ILE A 12 -12.52 -4.70 -23.28
CA ILE A 12 -11.18 -4.34 -22.85
C ILE A 12 -10.99 -4.83 -21.41
N TYR A 13 -9.91 -5.58 -21.18
CA TYR A 13 -9.52 -6.07 -19.87
C TYR A 13 -8.29 -5.32 -19.38
N PHE A 14 -8.29 -4.89 -18.13
CA PHE A 14 -7.20 -4.09 -17.58
C PHE A 14 -7.02 -4.31 -16.08
N GLN A 15 -5.78 -4.19 -15.64
CA GLN A 15 -5.44 -4.25 -14.23
C GLN A 15 -5.65 -2.88 -13.57
N VAL A 16 -6.20 -2.90 -12.37
CA VAL A 16 -6.50 -1.71 -11.55
C VAL A 16 -5.91 -1.91 -10.17
N THR A 17 -5.29 -0.86 -9.64
CA THR A 17 -5.08 -0.72 -8.20
C THR A 17 -6.42 -0.32 -7.57
N ASP A 18 -6.99 -1.23 -6.80
CA ASP A 18 -8.31 -1.10 -6.17
C ASP A 18 -8.09 -1.18 -4.64
N GLU A 19 -7.95 -0.02 -4.02
CA GLU A 19 -7.47 0.16 -2.66
C GLU A 19 -6.06 -0.44 -2.47
N ASP A 20 -5.88 -1.40 -1.57
CA ASP A 20 -4.63 -2.13 -1.33
C ASP A 20 -4.53 -3.46 -2.10
N CYS A 21 -5.41 -3.67 -3.07
CA CYS A 21 -5.50 -4.85 -3.94
C CYS A 21 -5.11 -4.52 -5.38
N GLU A 22 -4.78 -5.55 -6.15
CA GLU A 22 -4.64 -5.47 -7.60
C GLU A 22 -5.69 -6.35 -8.25
N ARG A 23 -6.62 -5.76 -8.98
CA ARG A 23 -7.81 -6.40 -9.53
C ARG A 23 -7.82 -6.31 -11.05
N ILE A 24 -8.55 -7.22 -11.68
CA ILE A 24 -8.83 -7.16 -13.12
C ILE A 24 -10.26 -6.67 -13.32
N TYR A 25 -10.38 -5.65 -14.16
CA TYR A 25 -11.65 -5.09 -14.60
C TYR A 25 -11.86 -5.36 -16.08
N ARG A 26 -13.13 -5.50 -16.47
CA ARG A 26 -13.58 -5.58 -17.85
C ARG A 26 -14.39 -4.34 -18.19
N TYR A 27 -13.99 -3.62 -19.22
CA TYR A 27 -14.79 -2.56 -19.82
C TYR A 27 -15.61 -3.15 -20.96
N ILE A 28 -16.93 -3.07 -20.83
CA ILE A 28 -17.90 -3.56 -21.82
C ILE A 28 -18.18 -2.42 -22.79
N VAL A 29 -17.52 -2.45 -23.96
CA VAL A 29 -17.56 -1.35 -24.95
C VAL A 29 -19.00 -1.07 -25.41
N LYS A 30 -19.81 -2.11 -25.60
CA LYS A 30 -21.19 -1.99 -26.08
C LYS A 30 -22.10 -1.18 -25.16
N THR A 31 -21.90 -1.26 -23.85
CA THR A 31 -22.74 -0.59 -22.84
C THR A 31 -22.02 0.59 -22.17
N ALA A 32 -20.77 0.85 -22.52
CA ALA A 32 -19.89 1.84 -21.89
C ALA A 32 -19.84 1.69 -20.35
N SER A 33 -19.83 0.45 -19.87
CA SER A 33 -19.77 0.12 -18.44
C SER A 33 -18.55 -0.75 -18.12
N TYR A 34 -18.18 -0.79 -16.86
CA TYR A 34 -17.09 -1.66 -16.39
C TYR A 34 -17.52 -2.49 -15.19
N GLU A 35 -16.92 -3.63 -15.03
CA GLU A 35 -17.13 -4.53 -13.91
C GLU A 35 -15.83 -5.17 -13.44
N ARG A 36 -15.74 -5.47 -12.17
CA ARG A 36 -14.65 -6.25 -11.60
C ARG A 36 -14.85 -7.72 -11.90
N LEU A 37 -13.79 -8.41 -12.36
CA LEU A 37 -13.83 -9.85 -12.47
C LEU A 37 -13.76 -10.51 -11.08
N PRO A 38 -14.60 -11.50 -10.79
CA PRO A 38 -14.61 -12.21 -9.51
C PRO A 38 -13.49 -13.27 -9.47
N LEU A 39 -12.24 -12.81 -9.38
CA LEU A 39 -11.07 -13.67 -9.27
C LEU A 39 -10.78 -13.99 -7.79
N GLU A 40 -10.14 -15.12 -7.53
CA GLU A 40 -9.94 -15.68 -6.19
C GLU A 40 -8.93 -14.93 -5.33
N GLU A 41 -7.96 -14.24 -5.97
CA GLU A 41 -6.85 -13.63 -5.25
C GLU A 41 -7.02 -12.12 -5.11
N ASP A 42 -6.49 -11.55 -4.01
CA ASP A 42 -6.54 -10.12 -3.76
C ASP A 42 -5.57 -9.33 -4.64
N VAL A 43 -4.44 -9.94 -5.01
CA VAL A 43 -3.40 -9.32 -5.84
C VAL A 43 -3.18 -10.16 -7.08
N VAL A 44 -3.74 -9.74 -8.20
CA VAL A 44 -3.58 -10.39 -9.50
C VAL A 44 -2.46 -9.71 -10.26
N LYS A 45 -1.31 -10.38 -10.37
CA LYS A 45 -0.10 -9.81 -11.00
C LYS A 45 -0.05 -9.99 -12.51
N ASN A 46 -0.52 -11.12 -13.00
CA ASN A 46 -0.50 -11.46 -14.40
C ASN A 46 -1.87 -11.99 -14.83
N PHE A 47 -2.39 -11.45 -15.92
CA PHE A 47 -3.66 -11.86 -16.51
C PHE A 47 -3.50 -11.98 -18.02
N SER A 48 -3.91 -13.09 -18.60
CA SER A 48 -3.81 -13.37 -20.02
C SER A 48 -5.08 -13.99 -20.55
N LEU A 49 -5.60 -13.42 -21.62
CA LEU A 49 -6.75 -13.95 -22.36
C LEU A 49 -6.30 -14.92 -23.44
N ALA A 50 -7.01 -16.01 -23.64
CA ALA A 50 -6.80 -16.88 -24.77
C ALA A 50 -7.20 -16.17 -26.07
N ALA A 51 -6.35 -16.24 -27.11
CA ALA A 51 -6.55 -15.51 -28.37
C ALA A 51 -7.83 -15.91 -29.09
N ASP A 52 -8.09 -17.22 -29.16
CA ASP A 52 -9.21 -17.78 -29.94
C ASP A 52 -10.36 -18.31 -29.07
N ALA A 53 -10.28 -18.13 -27.76
CA ALA A 53 -11.28 -18.58 -26.81
C ALA A 53 -11.52 -17.51 -25.74
N PRO A 54 -12.31 -16.44 -26.04
CA PRO A 54 -12.45 -15.27 -25.18
C PRO A 54 -13.09 -15.57 -23.82
N GLN A 55 -13.69 -16.74 -23.69
CA GLN A 55 -14.24 -17.24 -22.43
C GLN A 55 -13.18 -17.81 -21.49
N VAL A 56 -11.93 -17.98 -21.94
CA VAL A 56 -10.85 -18.55 -21.13
C VAL A 56 -9.77 -17.53 -20.90
N ALA A 57 -9.40 -17.37 -19.66
CA ALA A 57 -8.23 -16.59 -19.23
C ALA A 57 -7.38 -17.43 -18.28
N ALA A 58 -6.11 -17.05 -18.16
CA ALA A 58 -5.23 -17.53 -17.12
C ALA A 58 -4.73 -16.35 -16.29
N TYR A 59 -4.57 -16.52 -15.00
CA TYR A 59 -3.98 -15.50 -14.14
C TYR A 59 -3.12 -16.10 -13.03
N VAL A 60 -2.22 -15.28 -12.51
CA VAL A 60 -1.39 -15.60 -11.36
C VAL A 60 -1.62 -14.51 -10.32
N GLY A 61 -1.92 -14.92 -9.11
CA GLY A 61 -2.16 -13.99 -8.01
C GLY A 61 -1.64 -14.49 -6.68
N GLY A 62 -2.01 -13.78 -5.66
CA GLY A 62 -1.72 -14.06 -4.26
C GLY A 62 -2.36 -13.02 -3.35
N GLY A 63 -1.94 -13.00 -2.11
CA GLY A 63 -2.47 -12.11 -1.09
C GLY A 63 -1.66 -12.20 0.20
N ASN A 64 -2.33 -11.98 1.31
CA ASN A 64 -1.72 -11.99 2.64
C ASN A 64 -1.20 -13.38 3.08
N TYR A 65 -1.70 -14.45 2.45
CA TYR A 65 -1.43 -15.84 2.85
C TYR A 65 -0.93 -16.72 1.72
N SER A 66 -0.86 -16.20 0.51
CA SER A 66 -0.50 -16.94 -0.69
C SER A 66 0.31 -16.10 -1.66
N SER A 67 1.08 -16.74 -2.52
CA SER A 67 1.73 -16.08 -3.64
C SER A 67 1.99 -17.04 -4.78
N GLY A 68 1.94 -16.53 -6.02
CA GLY A 68 2.26 -17.32 -7.21
C GLY A 68 1.25 -18.43 -7.51
N VAL A 69 0.01 -18.28 -7.07
CA VAL A 69 -1.07 -19.25 -7.33
C VAL A 69 -1.63 -19.00 -8.71
N ALA A 70 -1.64 -20.01 -9.55
CA ALA A 70 -2.10 -19.93 -10.93
C ALA A 70 -3.50 -20.53 -11.08
N TYR A 71 -4.33 -19.84 -11.84
CA TYR A 71 -5.72 -20.24 -12.12
C TYR A 71 -6.05 -20.17 -13.59
N MET A 72 -6.98 -21.03 -14.01
CA MET A 72 -7.75 -20.87 -15.25
C MET A 72 -9.10 -20.25 -14.91
N TYR A 73 -9.52 -19.24 -15.66
CA TYR A 73 -10.78 -18.54 -15.45
C TYR A 73 -11.72 -18.73 -16.63
N ASP A 74 -12.94 -19.21 -16.35
CA ASP A 74 -14.03 -19.31 -17.33
C ASP A 74 -14.90 -18.04 -17.24
N ASN A 75 -14.77 -17.17 -18.22
CA ASN A 75 -15.45 -15.87 -18.26
C ASN A 75 -16.97 -15.99 -18.45
N LYS A 76 -17.48 -17.11 -18.99
CA LYS A 76 -18.93 -17.36 -19.12
C LYS A 76 -19.55 -17.80 -17.81
N LYS A 77 -18.82 -18.60 -17.04
CA LYS A 77 -19.29 -19.12 -15.75
C LYS A 77 -18.90 -18.22 -14.58
N SER A 78 -18.02 -17.23 -14.83
CA SER A 78 -17.40 -16.41 -13.78
C SER A 78 -16.76 -17.26 -12.69
N GLN A 79 -16.00 -18.27 -13.12
CA GLN A 79 -15.43 -19.30 -12.22
C GLN A 79 -13.95 -19.49 -12.46
N SER A 80 -13.18 -19.46 -11.38
CA SER A 80 -11.76 -19.84 -11.37
C SER A 80 -11.61 -21.33 -11.05
N THR A 81 -10.62 -21.95 -11.68
CA THR A 81 -10.19 -23.31 -11.37
C THR A 81 -8.70 -23.28 -11.10
N LEU A 82 -8.30 -23.80 -9.95
CA LEU A 82 -6.89 -23.88 -9.57
C LEU A 82 -6.11 -24.70 -10.62
N PHE A 83 -5.08 -24.10 -11.18
CA PHE A 83 -4.19 -24.74 -12.14
C PHE A 83 -2.90 -25.23 -11.45
N ALA A 84 -2.26 -24.37 -10.65
CA ALA A 84 -1.06 -24.72 -9.90
C ALA A 84 -0.90 -23.83 -8.65
N ASN A 85 -0.39 -24.43 -7.59
CA ASN A 85 0.06 -23.72 -6.39
C ASN A 85 1.42 -24.26 -5.95
N PRO A 86 2.52 -23.81 -6.57
CA PRO A 86 3.85 -24.35 -6.31
C PRO A 86 4.37 -24.10 -4.89
N MET A 87 3.79 -23.11 -4.17
CA MET A 87 4.18 -22.75 -2.82
C MET A 87 3.28 -23.38 -1.73
N ALA A 88 2.31 -24.21 -2.12
CA ALA A 88 1.33 -24.77 -1.16
C ALA A 88 1.98 -25.49 0.03
N ASP A 89 2.96 -26.33 -0.22
CA ASP A 89 3.62 -27.10 0.84
C ASP A 89 4.51 -26.23 1.74
N VAL A 90 5.10 -25.17 1.17
CA VAL A 90 5.87 -24.19 1.94
C VAL A 90 4.97 -23.45 2.91
N TYR A 91 3.82 -22.91 2.43
CA TYR A 91 2.90 -22.16 3.27
C TYR A 91 2.18 -23.03 4.31
N LYS A 92 1.97 -24.33 4.02
CA LYS A 92 1.46 -25.28 5.02
C LYS A 92 2.44 -25.58 6.15
N ALA A 93 3.74 -25.44 5.90
CA ALA A 93 4.79 -25.73 6.86
C ALA A 93 5.12 -24.58 7.80
N ILE A 94 4.55 -23.41 7.59
CA ILE A 94 4.76 -22.22 8.42
C ILE A 94 3.45 -21.74 9.05
N GLU A 95 3.55 -21.26 10.28
CA GLU A 95 2.44 -20.61 10.95
C GLU A 95 2.41 -19.12 10.59
N LEU A 96 1.31 -18.68 10.04
CA LEU A 96 1.08 -17.28 9.67
C LEU A 96 0.17 -16.60 10.68
N GLY A 97 0.43 -15.33 10.94
CA GLY A 97 -0.38 -14.52 11.82
C GLY A 97 -1.73 -14.15 11.18
N GLU A 98 -2.73 -13.92 12.01
CA GLU A 98 -4.02 -13.44 11.56
C GLU A 98 -3.90 -12.01 10.99
N MET A 99 -4.49 -11.78 9.82
CA MET A 99 -4.61 -10.46 9.22
C MET A 99 -6.08 -10.05 9.10
N SER A 100 -6.38 -8.86 9.58
CA SER A 100 -7.73 -8.28 9.52
C SER A 100 -7.69 -6.79 9.21
N GLU A 101 -8.79 -6.23 8.75
CA GLU A 101 -8.91 -4.80 8.51
C GLU A 101 -9.05 -4.03 9.82
N TRP A 102 -8.37 -2.91 9.90
CA TRP A 102 -8.58 -1.91 10.95
C TRP A 102 -8.52 -0.52 10.34
N ASN A 103 -9.66 0.15 10.37
CA ASN A 103 -9.87 1.46 9.74
C ASN A 103 -10.20 2.50 10.81
N PHE A 104 -9.92 3.78 10.53
CA PHE A 104 -10.36 4.87 11.39
C PHE A 104 -10.78 6.08 10.57
N THR A 105 -11.57 6.95 11.17
CA THR A 105 -11.89 8.25 10.59
C THR A 105 -10.92 9.29 11.16
N ALA A 106 -10.19 9.96 10.28
CA ALA A 106 -9.30 11.06 10.63
C ALA A 106 -10.07 12.29 11.12
N ALA A 107 -9.38 13.23 11.77
CA ALA A 107 -9.99 14.42 12.35
C ALA A 107 -10.75 15.29 11.34
N ASP A 108 -10.36 15.25 10.07
CA ASP A 108 -11.03 15.95 8.96
C ASP A 108 -12.23 15.18 8.35
N GLY A 109 -12.57 14.01 8.90
CA GLY A 109 -13.65 13.14 8.43
C GLY A 109 -13.23 12.11 7.36
N THR A 110 -11.96 12.08 6.93
CA THR A 110 -11.47 11.13 5.94
C THR A 110 -11.39 9.73 6.54
N LEU A 111 -11.95 8.74 5.83
CA LEU A 111 -11.78 7.33 6.19
C LEU A 111 -10.40 6.84 5.76
N ILE A 112 -9.58 6.48 6.72
CA ILE A 112 -8.24 5.89 6.51
C ILE A 112 -8.34 4.38 6.73
N LYS A 113 -7.97 3.63 5.71
CA LYS A 113 -7.96 2.16 5.76
C LYS A 113 -6.62 1.62 6.21
N GLY A 114 -6.65 0.43 6.77
CA GLY A 114 -5.46 -0.28 7.20
C GLY A 114 -5.70 -1.74 7.49
N MET A 115 -4.61 -2.46 7.74
CA MET A 115 -4.58 -3.86 8.08
C MET A 115 -3.77 -4.06 9.36
N ILE A 116 -4.25 -4.93 10.22
CA ILE A 116 -3.49 -5.45 11.35
C ILE A 116 -2.97 -6.85 11.02
N CYS A 117 -1.73 -7.15 11.38
CA CYS A 117 -1.20 -8.51 11.40
C CYS A 117 -0.77 -8.84 12.82
N LEU A 118 -1.37 -9.87 13.39
CA LEU A 118 -1.06 -10.36 14.74
C LEU A 118 0.02 -11.46 14.67
N PRO A 119 0.83 -11.66 15.73
CA PRO A 119 1.73 -12.81 15.81
C PRO A 119 0.99 -14.14 15.64
N PRO A 120 1.61 -15.19 15.06
CA PRO A 120 0.98 -16.50 14.92
C PRO A 120 0.48 -17.10 16.26
N SER A 121 1.26 -16.91 17.33
CA SER A 121 0.92 -17.33 18.69
C SER A 121 0.40 -16.16 19.53
N PHE A 122 -0.54 -15.38 18.97
CA PHE A 122 -1.06 -14.20 19.64
C PHE A 122 -1.82 -14.53 20.91
N ASP A 123 -1.50 -13.79 21.99
CA ASP A 123 -2.18 -13.85 23.28
C ASP A 123 -2.54 -12.42 23.72
N SER A 124 -3.82 -12.12 23.80
CA SER A 124 -4.32 -10.78 24.14
C SER A 124 -3.93 -10.30 25.55
N SER A 125 -3.48 -11.20 26.44
CA SER A 125 -3.01 -10.87 27.79
C SER A 125 -1.56 -10.36 27.82
N ARG A 126 -0.80 -10.56 26.74
CA ARG A 126 0.59 -10.11 26.59
C ARG A 126 0.66 -8.71 26.00
N LYS A 127 1.84 -8.07 26.14
CA LYS A 127 2.17 -6.81 25.50
C LYS A 127 3.15 -7.05 24.33
N TYR A 128 2.84 -6.45 23.18
CA TYR A 128 3.61 -6.58 21.95
C TYR A 128 4.16 -5.24 21.50
N PRO A 129 5.37 -5.19 20.95
CA PRO A 129 5.83 -4.02 20.21
C PRO A 129 5.01 -3.87 18.91
N LEU A 130 4.86 -2.64 18.46
CA LEU A 130 4.14 -2.29 17.24
C LEU A 130 5.11 -1.86 16.15
N ILE A 131 4.91 -2.34 14.93
CA ILE A 131 5.49 -1.75 13.71
C ILE A 131 4.37 -1.10 12.91
N VAL A 132 4.49 0.20 12.66
CA VAL A 132 3.62 0.94 11.73
C VAL A 132 4.31 0.96 10.37
N TYR A 133 3.67 0.36 9.37
CA TYR A 133 4.19 0.25 8.01
C TYR A 133 3.32 1.00 7.02
N TYR A 134 3.94 1.78 6.17
CA TYR A 134 3.29 2.61 5.16
C TYR A 134 4.22 2.86 3.96
N TYR A 135 3.63 3.15 2.81
CA TYR A 135 4.34 3.84 1.74
C TYR A 135 4.21 5.37 1.89
N GLY A 136 3.10 5.83 2.45
CA GLY A 136 2.94 7.20 2.92
C GLY A 136 2.58 8.25 1.87
N GLY A 137 1.91 7.85 0.80
CA GLY A 137 1.43 8.74 -0.27
C GLY A 137 1.86 8.25 -1.65
N THR A 138 1.17 8.43 -2.70
CA THR A 138 1.30 8.03 -4.09
C THR A 138 0.83 6.62 -4.44
N THR A 139 1.24 5.58 -3.73
CA THR A 139 0.78 4.21 -3.95
C THR A 139 0.37 3.56 -2.65
N PRO A 140 -0.57 2.63 -2.65
CA PRO A 140 -0.89 1.87 -1.45
C PRO A 140 0.25 0.89 -1.10
N THR A 141 0.27 0.48 0.15
CA THR A 141 0.96 -0.74 0.57
C THR A 141 0.07 -1.92 0.20
N THR A 142 0.39 -2.59 -0.90
CA THR A 142 -0.42 -3.68 -1.44
C THR A 142 -0.42 -4.90 -0.52
N ARG A 143 -1.55 -5.58 -0.41
CA ARG A 143 -1.65 -6.88 0.24
C ARG A 143 -0.71 -7.85 -0.46
N GLY A 144 0.14 -8.52 0.28
CA GLY A 144 1.02 -9.51 -0.34
C GLY A 144 2.09 -10.03 0.59
N ILE A 145 2.12 -11.35 0.76
CA ILE A 145 3.14 -12.04 1.56
C ILE A 145 4.56 -11.90 0.98
N THR A 146 4.67 -11.54 -0.29
CA THR A 146 5.95 -11.29 -0.96
C THR A 146 6.39 -9.83 -0.96
N SER A 147 5.74 -8.96 -0.20
CA SER A 147 6.18 -7.58 0.00
C SER A 147 7.59 -7.54 0.60
N PRO A 148 8.46 -6.59 0.20
CA PRO A 148 9.77 -6.40 0.83
C PRO A 148 9.71 -6.20 2.35
N TYR A 149 8.62 -5.64 2.86
CA TYR A 149 8.34 -5.45 4.30
C TYR A 149 7.13 -6.29 4.68
N CYS A 150 7.24 -7.60 4.46
CA CYS A 150 6.18 -8.55 4.72
C CYS A 150 5.72 -8.49 6.18
N ALA A 151 4.45 -8.12 6.41
CA ALA A 151 3.88 -8.03 7.75
C ALA A 151 3.98 -9.36 8.51
N GLN A 152 3.80 -10.49 7.81
CA GLN A 152 3.94 -11.83 8.38
C GLN A 152 5.35 -12.12 8.93
N LEU A 153 6.40 -11.57 8.28
CA LEU A 153 7.77 -11.74 8.74
C LEU A 153 8.00 -11.06 10.09
N PHE A 154 7.50 -9.84 10.26
CA PHE A 154 7.59 -9.13 11.54
C PHE A 154 6.69 -9.76 12.59
N ALA A 155 5.49 -10.19 12.22
CA ALA A 155 4.56 -10.88 13.12
C ALA A 155 5.16 -12.20 13.65
N SER A 156 5.90 -12.95 12.84
CA SER A 156 6.61 -14.16 13.27
C SER A 156 7.73 -13.89 14.31
N ARG A 157 8.05 -12.63 14.55
CA ARG A 157 9.02 -12.16 15.56
C ARG A 157 8.34 -11.45 16.74
N ASP A 158 7.10 -11.79 17.01
CA ASP A 158 6.30 -11.23 18.10
C ASP A 158 6.01 -9.72 17.99
N TYR A 159 6.00 -9.14 16.78
CA TYR A 159 5.50 -7.79 16.55
C TYR A 159 4.04 -7.82 16.13
N VAL A 160 3.24 -6.90 16.63
CA VAL A 160 2.00 -6.49 15.96
C VAL A 160 2.39 -5.56 14.82
N VAL A 161 1.82 -5.76 13.64
CA VAL A 161 2.07 -4.87 12.50
C VAL A 161 0.78 -4.16 12.12
N TYR A 162 0.83 -2.85 12.04
CA TYR A 162 -0.25 -2.02 11.51
C TYR A 162 0.20 -1.44 10.16
N VAL A 163 -0.44 -1.88 9.09
CA VAL A 163 -0.25 -1.35 7.75
C VAL A 163 -1.31 -0.29 7.52
N ILE A 164 -0.91 0.98 7.38
CA ILE A 164 -1.83 2.11 7.18
C ILE A 164 -1.76 2.63 5.75
N GLN A 165 -2.92 3.00 5.20
CA GLN A 165 -3.09 3.53 3.84
C GLN A 165 -3.48 5.02 3.92
N PRO A 166 -2.53 5.93 4.15
CA PRO A 166 -2.85 7.34 4.32
C PRO A 166 -3.17 8.03 3.00
N SER A 167 -3.73 9.23 3.08
CA SER A 167 -4.09 10.08 1.94
C SER A 167 -2.93 10.28 0.96
N GLY A 168 -3.28 10.44 -0.31
CA GLY A 168 -2.32 10.58 -1.42
C GLY A 168 -2.12 9.30 -2.22
N ALA A 169 -2.45 8.12 -1.66
CA ALA A 169 -2.36 6.85 -2.37
C ALA A 169 -3.42 6.73 -3.47
N ILE A 170 -3.02 6.20 -4.63
CA ILE A 170 -3.96 5.77 -5.68
C ILE A 170 -4.79 4.57 -5.20
N GLY A 171 -5.92 4.31 -5.87
CA GLY A 171 -6.79 3.17 -5.55
C GLY A 171 -7.96 3.53 -4.61
N PHE A 172 -7.90 4.66 -3.92
CA PHE A 172 -8.93 5.13 -2.96
C PHE A 172 -9.79 6.28 -3.49
N GLY A 173 -9.76 6.51 -4.78
CA GLY A 173 -10.47 7.60 -5.46
C GLY A 173 -9.58 8.80 -5.79
N GLN A 174 -10.04 9.61 -6.73
CA GLN A 174 -9.25 10.71 -7.28
C GLN A 174 -8.97 11.82 -6.25
N GLU A 175 -9.95 12.16 -5.42
CA GLU A 175 -9.80 13.20 -4.39
C GLU A 175 -8.80 12.78 -3.31
N PHE A 176 -8.87 11.53 -2.87
CA PHE A 176 -7.93 10.97 -1.91
C PHE A 176 -6.50 10.99 -2.44
N SER A 177 -6.30 10.57 -3.69
CA SER A 177 -5.00 10.59 -4.36
C SER A 177 -4.48 12.01 -4.58
N ALA A 178 -5.34 12.97 -4.95
CA ALA A 178 -4.96 14.35 -5.22
C ALA A 178 -4.45 15.11 -3.99
N ARG A 179 -4.75 14.65 -2.78
CA ARG A 179 -4.24 15.26 -1.52
C ARG A 179 -2.72 15.27 -1.40
N HIS A 180 -2.04 14.45 -2.21
CA HIS A 180 -0.59 14.43 -2.27
C HIS A 180 0.02 15.62 -3.02
N VAL A 181 -0.73 16.23 -3.95
CA VAL A 181 -0.20 17.27 -4.85
C VAL A 181 0.08 18.56 -4.07
N ASN A 182 1.31 19.05 -4.15
CA ASN A 182 1.82 20.22 -3.42
C ASN A 182 1.69 20.13 -1.89
N ALA A 183 1.60 18.91 -1.35
CA ALA A 183 1.36 18.65 0.07
C ALA A 183 2.25 17.51 0.60
N TRP A 184 3.52 17.54 0.26
CA TRP A 184 4.49 16.53 0.69
C TRP A 184 4.46 16.32 2.21
N GLY A 185 3.87 15.21 2.64
CA GLY A 185 3.82 14.81 4.03
C GLY A 185 2.77 15.48 4.91
N ASP A 186 2.12 16.55 4.48
CA ASP A 186 1.21 17.33 5.33
C ASP A 186 0.06 16.49 5.90
N TRP A 187 -0.85 16.06 5.05
CA TRP A 187 -2.00 15.22 5.45
C TRP A 187 -1.55 13.85 5.96
N THR A 188 -0.63 13.25 5.22
CA THR A 188 -0.14 11.89 5.43
C THR A 188 0.51 11.70 6.79
N ALA A 189 1.36 12.64 7.23
CA ALA A 189 2.02 12.54 8.53
C ALA A 189 1.02 12.63 9.67
N ASP A 190 0.07 13.56 9.61
CA ASP A 190 -0.92 13.74 10.64
C ASP A 190 -1.85 12.52 10.74
N GLU A 191 -2.26 11.95 9.61
CA GLU A 191 -3.06 10.71 9.56
C GLU A 191 -2.29 9.49 10.11
N ILE A 192 -0.99 9.37 9.84
CA ILE A 192 -0.17 8.27 10.40
C ILE A 192 -0.03 8.41 11.91
N ILE A 193 0.22 9.63 12.42
CA ILE A 193 0.32 9.90 13.86
C ILE A 193 -1.01 9.61 14.53
N GLU A 194 -2.10 10.18 14.04
CA GLU A 194 -3.45 9.99 14.57
C GLU A 194 -3.86 8.53 14.55
N GLY A 195 -3.66 7.84 13.41
CA GLY A 195 -3.96 6.43 13.24
C GLY A 195 -3.17 5.56 14.20
N THR A 196 -1.89 5.83 14.39
CA THR A 196 -1.05 5.10 15.36
C THR A 196 -1.56 5.26 16.79
N MET A 197 -1.90 6.49 17.18
CA MET A 197 -2.43 6.77 18.53
C MET A 197 -3.79 6.09 18.76
N LYS A 198 -4.71 6.20 17.79
CA LYS A 198 -6.02 5.53 17.85
C LYS A 198 -5.88 4.01 17.87
N PHE A 199 -4.94 3.46 17.09
CA PHE A 199 -4.65 2.04 17.08
C PHE A 199 -4.20 1.55 18.46
N CYS A 200 -3.24 2.22 19.07
CA CYS A 200 -2.75 1.88 20.42
C CYS A 200 -3.86 1.99 21.47
N ALA A 201 -4.72 3.00 21.37
CA ALA A 201 -5.86 3.16 22.30
C ALA A 201 -6.91 2.03 22.15
N ALA A 202 -7.15 1.57 20.91
CA ALA A 202 -8.09 0.49 20.62
C ALA A 202 -7.55 -0.91 20.96
N HIS A 203 -6.22 -1.07 21.03
CA HIS A 203 -5.55 -2.35 21.19
C HIS A 203 -4.67 -2.40 22.44
N PRO A 204 -5.26 -2.71 23.63
CA PRO A 204 -4.53 -2.72 24.91
C PRO A 204 -3.33 -3.66 24.96
N PHE A 205 -3.25 -4.65 24.06
CA PHE A 205 -2.09 -5.55 23.93
C PHE A 205 -0.87 -4.89 23.28
N VAL A 206 -0.99 -3.69 22.70
CA VAL A 206 0.16 -2.93 22.19
C VAL A 206 0.91 -2.28 23.34
N ASP A 207 2.24 -2.37 23.32
CA ASP A 207 3.11 -1.60 24.19
C ASP A 207 3.41 -0.24 23.55
N ALA A 208 2.72 0.78 24.02
CA ALA A 208 2.86 2.16 23.50
C ALA A 208 4.26 2.78 23.70
N LYS A 209 5.16 2.14 24.45
CA LYS A 209 6.55 2.55 24.57
C LYS A 209 7.48 1.88 23.56
N ARG A 210 6.99 0.90 22.81
CA ARG A 210 7.74 0.14 21.82
C ARG A 210 7.06 0.20 20.46
N ILE A 211 6.87 1.40 19.94
CA ILE A 211 6.31 1.64 18.61
C ILE A 211 7.46 1.97 17.66
N GLY A 212 7.61 1.21 16.59
CA GLY A 212 8.50 1.52 15.48
C GLY A 212 7.73 1.88 14.23
N CYS A 213 8.36 2.63 13.32
CA CYS A 213 7.81 2.88 12.01
C CYS A 213 8.81 2.55 10.89
N ILE A 214 8.28 2.13 9.74
CA ILE A 214 9.10 1.73 8.59
C ILE A 214 8.43 2.12 7.29
N GLY A 215 9.22 2.65 6.36
CA GLY A 215 8.80 2.93 5.00
C GLY A 215 9.97 3.07 4.04
N ALA A 216 9.70 2.84 2.75
CA ALA A 216 10.71 2.93 1.70
C ALA A 216 10.42 4.04 0.71
N SER A 217 11.45 4.60 0.08
CA SER A 217 11.36 5.64 -0.94
C SER A 217 10.60 6.86 -0.40
N TYR A 218 9.41 7.17 -0.91
CA TYR A 218 8.53 8.17 -0.30
C TYR A 218 8.17 7.83 1.14
N GLY A 219 7.96 6.53 1.46
CA GLY A 219 7.79 6.06 2.84
C GLY A 219 9.02 6.28 3.70
N GLY A 220 10.22 6.23 3.11
CA GLY A 220 11.46 6.60 3.79
C GLY A 220 11.55 8.09 4.09
N PHE A 221 11.13 8.95 3.14
CA PHE A 221 10.92 10.39 3.39
C PHE A 221 9.94 10.59 4.56
N MET A 222 8.77 9.97 4.49
CA MET A 222 7.74 10.04 5.53
C MET A 222 8.27 9.60 6.89
N THR A 223 9.05 8.53 6.95
CA THR A 223 9.67 8.05 8.19
C THR A 223 10.58 9.10 8.82
N GLN A 224 11.42 9.77 8.03
CA GLN A 224 12.27 10.86 8.51
C GLN A 224 11.43 12.08 8.93
N TYR A 225 10.44 12.44 8.13
CA TYR A 225 9.58 13.60 8.38
C TYR A 225 8.76 13.43 9.66
N LEU A 226 8.25 12.23 9.94
CA LEU A 226 7.56 11.92 11.19
C LEU A 226 8.42 12.18 12.43
N GLN A 227 9.73 11.87 12.38
CA GLN A 227 10.64 12.13 13.52
C GLN A 227 10.79 13.63 13.80
N THR A 228 10.53 14.49 12.83
CA THR A 228 10.53 15.95 13.02
C THR A 228 9.21 16.48 13.60
N LYS A 229 8.15 15.67 13.63
CA LYS A 229 6.79 16.07 14.06
C LYS A 229 6.34 15.46 15.38
N THR A 230 6.88 14.30 15.76
CA THR A 230 6.39 13.53 16.91
C THR A 230 7.49 12.67 17.53
N ASP A 231 7.35 12.35 18.80
CA ASP A 231 8.22 11.49 19.59
C ASP A 231 7.56 10.13 19.94
N ILE A 232 6.43 9.80 19.32
CA ILE A 232 5.72 8.54 19.61
C ILE A 232 6.47 7.29 19.15
N PHE A 233 7.41 7.42 18.21
CA PHE A 233 8.16 6.30 17.66
C PHE A 233 9.48 6.11 18.41
N ALA A 234 9.63 4.96 19.08
CA ALA A 234 10.87 4.58 19.76
C ALA A 234 11.98 4.12 18.78
N ALA A 235 11.63 3.77 17.55
CA ALA A 235 12.56 3.39 16.49
C ALA A 235 11.95 3.72 15.12
N ALA A 236 12.80 4.10 14.17
CA ALA A 236 12.37 4.45 12.82
C ALA A 236 13.35 3.88 11.79
N VAL A 237 12.83 3.23 10.75
CA VAL A 237 13.63 2.67 9.65
C VAL A 237 13.25 3.36 8.34
N SER A 238 14.07 4.29 7.90
CA SER A 238 13.96 4.96 6.62
C SER A 238 14.76 4.22 5.56
N HIS A 239 14.11 3.51 4.66
CA HIS A 239 14.78 2.83 3.56
C HIS A 239 14.76 3.69 2.30
N ALA A 240 15.93 4.04 1.77
CA ALA A 240 16.11 4.85 0.57
C ALA A 240 15.25 6.15 0.59
N GLY A 241 15.16 6.78 1.78
CA GLY A 241 14.32 7.96 2.00
C GLY A 241 14.90 9.23 1.41
N ILE A 242 14.01 10.15 1.04
CA ILE A 242 14.36 11.47 0.50
C ILE A 242 14.51 12.43 1.67
N SER A 243 15.74 12.85 1.99
CA SER A 243 16.01 13.79 3.08
C SER A 243 15.91 15.25 2.66
N ASN A 244 16.23 15.54 1.40
CA ASN A 244 16.27 16.88 0.82
C ASN A 244 15.40 16.94 -0.43
N VAL A 245 14.22 17.55 -0.31
CA VAL A 245 13.25 17.64 -1.40
C VAL A 245 13.75 18.55 -2.54
N THR A 246 14.57 19.56 -2.22
CA THR A 246 15.18 20.44 -3.25
C THR A 246 16.20 19.68 -4.10
N SER A 247 17.10 18.93 -3.47
CA SER A 247 18.07 18.08 -4.17
C SER A 247 17.35 16.99 -5.00
N TYR A 248 16.34 16.35 -4.42
CA TYR A 248 15.51 15.37 -5.12
C TYR A 248 14.83 15.95 -6.38
N TRP A 249 14.37 17.21 -6.31
CA TRP A 249 13.79 17.90 -7.45
C TRP A 249 14.85 18.23 -8.51
N GLY A 250 16.05 18.69 -8.09
CA GLY A 250 17.08 19.20 -8.99
C GLY A 250 18.00 18.12 -9.59
N GLU A 251 18.04 16.93 -9.00
CA GLU A 251 18.99 15.88 -9.33
C GLU A 251 18.29 14.59 -9.80
N GLY A 252 18.42 14.30 -11.07
CA GLY A 252 18.02 13.01 -11.62
C GLY A 252 16.56 12.87 -12.05
N TYR A 253 16.23 11.65 -12.42
CA TYR A 253 14.99 11.28 -13.11
C TYR A 253 13.71 11.61 -12.35
N TRP A 254 13.69 11.37 -11.02
CA TRP A 254 12.49 11.53 -10.22
C TRP A 254 12.10 12.99 -10.02
N GLY A 255 13.06 13.90 -9.99
CA GLY A 255 12.77 15.33 -9.98
C GLY A 255 11.98 15.77 -11.19
N TYR A 256 12.31 15.23 -12.35
CA TYR A 256 11.58 15.50 -13.58
C TYR A 256 10.24 14.75 -13.66
N SER A 257 10.25 13.43 -13.45
CA SER A 257 9.06 12.61 -13.74
C SER A 257 8.01 12.66 -12.63
N TYR A 258 8.43 12.53 -11.38
CA TYR A 258 7.52 12.48 -10.23
C TYR A 258 7.08 13.88 -9.78
N ASN A 259 8.02 14.82 -9.62
CA ASN A 259 7.70 16.14 -9.15
C ASN A 259 6.91 16.99 -10.18
N ALA A 260 6.92 16.65 -11.46
CA ALA A 260 6.04 17.27 -12.44
C ALA A 260 4.54 17.14 -12.04
N ILE A 261 4.19 16.08 -11.33
CA ILE A 261 2.83 15.81 -10.84
C ILE A 261 2.71 16.17 -9.36
N ALA A 262 3.60 15.62 -8.52
CA ALA A 262 3.51 15.75 -7.07
C ALA A 262 3.77 17.18 -6.55
N ALA A 263 4.51 17.98 -7.30
CA ALA A 263 4.74 19.41 -7.05
C ALA A 263 4.27 20.26 -8.23
N ALA A 264 3.07 19.98 -8.78
CA ALA A 264 2.55 20.61 -9.98
C ALA A 264 2.54 22.14 -9.89
N GLY A 265 3.27 22.80 -10.79
CA GLY A 265 3.42 24.27 -10.81
C GLY A 265 4.30 24.85 -9.70
N SER A 266 4.84 24.00 -8.81
CA SER A 266 5.71 24.42 -7.70
C SER A 266 7.17 24.10 -8.01
N TYR A 267 8.02 25.08 -7.75
CA TYR A 267 9.46 25.02 -7.94
C TYR A 267 10.18 25.59 -6.72
N PRO A 268 11.47 25.27 -6.48
CA PRO A 268 12.21 25.82 -5.34
C PRO A 268 12.20 27.35 -5.24
N TRP A 269 12.06 28.05 -6.37
CA TRP A 269 12.05 29.52 -6.42
C TRP A 269 10.67 30.18 -6.32
N ASN A 270 9.56 29.48 -6.61
CA ASN A 270 8.22 30.08 -6.51
C ASN A 270 7.40 29.53 -5.31
N ASN A 271 7.78 28.35 -4.79
CA ASN A 271 7.18 27.76 -3.59
C ASN A 271 8.27 27.13 -2.70
N PRO A 272 9.22 27.93 -2.18
CA PRO A 272 10.34 27.40 -1.38
C PRO A 272 9.90 26.64 -0.12
N ASP A 273 8.75 26.97 0.43
CA ASP A 273 8.23 26.31 1.62
C ASP A 273 8.01 24.81 1.41
N LEU A 274 7.47 24.42 0.26
CA LEU A 274 7.28 23.01 -0.09
C LEU A 274 8.61 22.24 -0.10
N PHE A 275 9.69 22.86 -0.50
CA PHE A 275 10.99 22.21 -0.69
C PHE A 275 11.87 22.24 0.56
N VAL A 276 11.65 23.20 1.46
CA VAL A 276 12.46 23.39 2.67
C VAL A 276 11.74 22.91 3.92
N LYS A 277 10.51 23.36 4.17
CA LYS A 277 9.78 23.04 5.42
C LYS A 277 9.44 21.56 5.54
N HIS A 278 9.21 20.86 4.42
CA HIS A 278 8.89 19.44 4.40
C HIS A 278 10.14 18.55 4.31
N GLY A 279 11.31 19.13 4.05
CA GLY A 279 12.58 18.40 4.05
C GLY A 279 13.04 18.05 5.47
N SER A 280 13.25 16.78 5.77
CA SER A 280 13.80 16.34 7.06
C SER A 280 15.18 16.93 7.34
N LEU A 281 15.98 17.15 6.29
CA LEU A 281 17.30 17.77 6.41
C LEU A 281 17.26 19.14 7.11
N PHE A 282 16.30 19.99 6.75
CA PHE A 282 16.17 21.35 7.30
C PHE A 282 15.48 21.39 8.66
N ASN A 283 15.07 20.25 9.17
CA ASN A 283 14.41 20.07 10.47
C ASN A 283 15.12 19.00 11.32
N ALA A 284 16.34 18.63 10.99
CA ALA A 284 17.08 17.55 11.66
C ALA A 284 17.42 17.85 13.12
N ASP A 285 17.40 19.12 13.50
CA ASP A 285 17.54 19.59 14.89
C ASP A 285 16.38 19.18 15.82
N LYS A 286 15.30 18.66 15.24
CA LYS A 286 14.11 18.20 15.99
C LYS A 286 14.09 16.70 16.23
N ILE A 287 15.09 15.95 15.71
CA ILE A 287 15.18 14.49 15.81
C ILE A 287 16.05 14.07 17.00
#